data_d8979563626066f0edac1a59c7bfcf5b
#
_entry.id   d8979563626066f0edac1a59c7bfcf5b
#
_cell.length_a   1.000
_cell.length_b   1.000
_cell.length_c   1.000
_cell.angle_alpha   90.00
_cell.angle_beta   90.00
_cell.angle_gamma   90.00
#
_symmetry.space_group_name_H-M   'P 1'
#
loop_
_entity.id
_entity.type
_entity.pdbx_description
1 polymer ?
#
loop_
_entity_poly.entity_id
_entity_poly.type
_entity_poly.pdbx_seq_one_letter_code
_entity_poly.pdbx_strand_id
1 'polypeptide(L)'
;MSLKVITPPAAEPVSLQEAKLHLRIIAALSDTAAHPEDAMIESLIVAARQGAEHLTGRALMPQTLELGLDGFVDKIKLPMPPLVSITSLTYVDVAGNVQVLDPADYEVDTYSEPAQIVRPYGTFWPATKCQPNAVMIRYVAGYATATDVPSQIKSWMLLRIGSLYANREDVNVGNIVTEFKFADRLLDAYRTYI
;
A
#
# COMPACT_ATOMS: atom_id res chain seq x y z
N MET A 1 7.66 -0.01 -16.50
CA MET A 1 7.64 0.08 -15.03
C MET A 1 6.70 -0.99 -14.49
N SER A 2 7.15 -1.83 -13.57
CA SER A 2 6.36 -2.89 -12.92
C SER A 2 6.53 -2.78 -11.40
N LEU A 3 5.45 -3.04 -10.64
CA LEU A 3 5.47 -3.03 -9.18
C LEU A 3 4.97 -4.39 -8.68
N LYS A 4 5.69 -4.96 -7.70
CA LYS A 4 5.31 -6.21 -7.04
C LYS A 4 5.34 -6.05 -5.53
N VAL A 5 4.38 -6.68 -4.85
CA VAL A 5 4.43 -6.90 -3.40
C VAL A 5 5.28 -8.14 -3.15
N ILE A 6 6.38 -7.99 -2.43
CA ILE A 6 7.29 -9.08 -2.07
C ILE A 6 6.89 -9.69 -0.72
N THR A 7 6.62 -8.80 0.26
CA THR A 7 6.13 -9.22 1.57
C THR A 7 4.90 -8.39 1.90
N PRO A 8 3.72 -9.02 2.07
CA PRO A 8 2.52 -8.32 2.47
C PRO A 8 2.64 -7.79 3.90
N PRO A 9 1.75 -6.89 4.34
CA PRO A 9 1.73 -6.40 5.71
C PRO A 9 1.52 -7.52 6.73
N ALA A 10 2.22 -7.44 7.86
CA ALA A 10 2.07 -8.39 8.96
C ALA A 10 0.89 -8.04 9.90
N ALA A 11 0.36 -6.84 9.81
CA ALA A 11 -0.76 -6.35 10.61
C ALA A 11 -1.72 -5.53 9.75
N GLU A 12 -2.94 -5.36 10.23
CA GLU A 12 -3.97 -4.60 9.53
C GLU A 12 -4.21 -3.24 10.19
N PRO A 13 -4.65 -2.19 9.43
CA PRO A 13 -4.96 -0.87 9.97
C PRO A 13 -6.14 -0.87 10.94
N VAL A 14 -7.07 -1.80 10.74
CA VAL A 14 -8.26 -2.01 11.57
C VAL A 14 -8.14 -3.38 12.21
N SER A 15 -8.23 -3.46 13.52
CA SER A 15 -8.19 -4.71 14.26
C SER A 15 -9.52 -5.49 14.13
N LEU A 16 -9.46 -6.79 14.40
CA LEU A 16 -10.67 -7.64 14.46
C LEU A 16 -11.68 -7.10 15.47
N GLN A 17 -11.21 -6.64 16.64
CA GLN A 17 -12.09 -6.09 17.68
C GLN A 17 -12.75 -4.77 17.25
N GLU A 18 -12.01 -3.87 16.58
CA GLU A 18 -12.59 -2.64 16.01
C GLU A 18 -13.67 -2.96 14.98
N ALA A 19 -13.42 -3.94 14.11
CA ALA A 19 -14.39 -4.39 13.12
C ALA A 19 -15.62 -5.03 13.78
N LYS A 20 -15.44 -5.93 14.74
CA LYS A 20 -16.54 -6.56 15.50
C LYS A 20 -17.38 -5.54 16.26
N LEU A 21 -16.74 -4.54 16.86
CA LEU A 21 -17.44 -3.44 17.55
C LEU A 21 -18.29 -2.62 16.56
N HIS A 22 -17.71 -2.27 15.42
CA HIS A 22 -18.42 -1.55 14.34
C HIS A 22 -19.63 -2.34 13.81
N LEU A 23 -19.47 -3.65 13.66
CA LEU A 23 -20.53 -4.58 13.24
C LEU A 23 -21.56 -4.88 14.36
N ARG A 24 -21.35 -4.35 15.59
CA ARG A 24 -22.19 -4.59 16.77
C ARG A 24 -22.24 -6.07 17.18
N ILE A 25 -21.21 -6.83 16.88
CA ILE A 25 -21.05 -8.23 17.32
C ILE A 25 -20.58 -8.28 18.76
N ILE A 26 -19.76 -7.32 19.19
CA ILE A 26 -19.30 -7.14 20.57
C ILE A 26 -19.72 -5.77 21.09
N ALA A 27 -19.79 -5.65 22.43
CA ALA A 27 -20.21 -4.41 23.11
C ALA A 27 -19.02 -3.51 23.51
N ALA A 28 -17.79 -4.07 23.60
CA ALA A 28 -16.59 -3.36 24.01
C ALA A 28 -15.34 -3.94 23.34
N LEU A 29 -14.31 -3.09 23.14
CA LEU A 29 -13.02 -3.50 22.56
C LEU A 29 -12.26 -4.51 23.44
N SER A 30 -12.58 -4.56 24.73
CA SER A 30 -12.01 -5.54 25.68
C SER A 30 -12.58 -6.95 25.51
N ASP A 31 -13.64 -7.11 24.74
CA ASP A 31 -14.22 -8.43 24.45
C ASP A 31 -13.37 -9.12 23.38
N THR A 32 -12.58 -10.09 23.81
CA THR A 32 -11.71 -10.91 22.95
C THR A 32 -12.24 -12.32 22.72
N ALA A 33 -13.49 -12.58 23.10
CA ALA A 33 -14.10 -13.90 22.88
C ALA A 33 -14.13 -14.25 21.39
N ALA A 34 -13.77 -15.49 21.09
CA ALA A 34 -13.80 -16.00 19.73
C ALA A 34 -15.24 -16.06 19.22
N HIS A 35 -15.44 -15.65 17.97
CA HIS A 35 -16.74 -15.68 17.31
C HIS A 35 -16.65 -16.58 16.05
N PRO A 36 -17.70 -17.35 15.71
CA PRO A 36 -17.69 -18.22 14.55
C PRO A 36 -17.37 -17.52 13.22
N GLU A 37 -17.62 -16.22 13.13
CA GLU A 37 -17.40 -15.42 11.93
C GLU A 37 -16.06 -14.67 11.93
N ASP A 38 -15.18 -14.87 12.92
CA ASP A 38 -13.91 -14.14 13.02
C ASP A 38 -13.06 -14.25 11.75
N ALA A 39 -12.89 -15.46 11.22
CA ALA A 39 -12.12 -15.69 9.99
C ALA A 39 -12.71 -14.97 8.76
N MET A 40 -14.03 -14.89 8.69
CA MET A 40 -14.70 -14.12 7.62
C MET A 40 -14.45 -12.63 7.79
N ILE A 41 -14.59 -12.10 9.01
CA ILE A 41 -14.37 -10.68 9.30
C ILE A 41 -12.91 -10.29 9.01
N GLU A 42 -11.94 -11.13 9.37
CA GLU A 42 -10.53 -10.94 9.02
C GLU A 42 -10.32 -10.82 7.51
N SER A 43 -10.97 -11.68 6.72
CA SER A 43 -10.91 -11.60 5.26
C SER A 43 -11.50 -10.29 4.71
N LEU A 44 -12.58 -9.78 5.33
CA LEU A 44 -13.19 -8.50 4.96
C LEU A 44 -12.28 -7.31 5.32
N ILE A 45 -11.54 -7.39 6.44
CA ILE A 45 -10.56 -6.36 6.82
C ILE A 45 -9.46 -6.28 5.77
N VAL A 46 -8.89 -7.43 5.36
CA VAL A 46 -7.87 -7.50 4.29
C VAL A 46 -8.41 -6.92 2.98
N ALA A 47 -9.63 -7.31 2.58
CA ALA A 47 -10.26 -6.81 1.36
C ALA A 47 -10.49 -5.29 1.40
N ALA A 48 -10.94 -4.76 2.54
CA ALA A 48 -11.13 -3.32 2.74
C ALA A 48 -9.81 -2.56 2.69
N ARG A 49 -8.72 -3.09 3.30
CA ARG A 49 -7.38 -2.50 3.18
C ARG A 49 -6.91 -2.45 1.73
N GLN A 50 -6.97 -3.58 1.02
CA GLN A 50 -6.57 -3.64 -0.38
C GLN A 50 -7.37 -2.67 -1.26
N GLY A 51 -8.67 -2.53 -0.99
CA GLY A 51 -9.53 -1.56 -1.67
C GLY A 51 -9.09 -0.12 -1.40
N ALA A 52 -8.80 0.22 -0.14
CA ALA A 52 -8.32 1.54 0.24
C ALA A 52 -6.94 1.85 -0.38
N GLU A 53 -6.02 0.90 -0.35
CA GLU A 53 -4.69 1.01 -0.99
C GLU A 53 -4.81 1.23 -2.51
N HIS A 54 -5.71 0.49 -3.17
CA HIS A 54 -5.97 0.67 -4.60
C HIS A 54 -6.53 2.06 -4.93
N LEU A 55 -7.51 2.54 -4.16
CA LEU A 55 -8.14 3.83 -4.41
C LEU A 55 -7.25 5.03 -4.07
N THR A 56 -6.38 4.89 -3.07
CA THR A 56 -5.49 5.97 -2.63
C THR A 56 -4.13 5.94 -3.33
N GLY A 57 -3.70 4.80 -3.87
CA GLY A 57 -2.35 4.59 -4.36
C GLY A 57 -1.30 4.58 -3.25
N ARG A 58 -1.69 4.27 -2.00
CA ARG A 58 -0.83 4.28 -0.79
C ARG A 58 -0.73 2.89 -0.17
N ALA A 59 0.40 2.61 0.47
CA ALA A 59 0.53 1.49 1.38
C ALA A 59 0.02 1.89 2.78
N LEU A 60 -0.92 1.16 3.34
CA LEU A 60 -1.52 1.50 4.62
C LEU A 60 -0.77 0.89 5.82
N MET A 61 -0.07 -0.21 5.60
CA MET A 61 0.76 -0.86 6.62
C MET A 61 2.12 -1.21 6.01
N PRO A 62 3.17 -1.38 6.84
CA PRO A 62 4.49 -1.67 6.34
C PRO A 62 4.51 -2.94 5.49
N GLN A 63 4.90 -2.82 4.24
CA GLN A 63 5.03 -3.90 3.28
C GLN A 63 6.27 -3.71 2.41
N THR A 64 6.87 -4.81 1.96
CA THR A 64 8.03 -4.77 1.08
C THR A 64 7.57 -4.81 -0.38
N LEU A 65 7.97 -3.80 -1.12
CA LEU A 65 7.67 -3.62 -2.52
C LEU A 65 8.93 -3.72 -3.36
N GLU A 66 8.78 -4.14 -4.61
CA GLU A 66 9.85 -4.17 -5.60
C GLU A 66 9.38 -3.50 -6.88
N LEU A 67 10.09 -2.42 -7.24
CA LEU A 67 9.87 -1.64 -8.45
C LEU A 67 10.87 -2.05 -9.52
N GLY A 68 10.39 -2.51 -10.67
CA GLY A 68 11.20 -2.82 -11.85
C GLY A 68 11.09 -1.72 -12.91
N LEU A 69 12.26 -1.30 -13.42
CA LEU A 69 12.41 -0.33 -14.51
C LEU A 69 13.34 -0.89 -15.59
N ASP A 70 13.13 -0.49 -16.82
CA ASP A 70 13.96 -0.95 -17.96
C ASP A 70 15.29 -0.19 -18.06
N GLY A 71 15.47 0.85 -17.26
CA GLY A 71 16.68 1.65 -17.14
C GLY A 71 16.50 2.76 -16.11
N PHE A 72 17.60 3.43 -15.78
CA PHE A 72 17.55 4.60 -14.91
C PHE A 72 16.89 5.78 -15.61
N VAL A 73 16.11 6.54 -14.84
CA VAL A 73 15.53 7.83 -15.21
C VAL A 73 16.03 8.91 -14.24
N ASP A 74 15.97 10.18 -14.62
CA ASP A 74 16.51 11.26 -13.79
C ASP A 74 15.91 11.31 -12.39
N LYS A 75 14.61 11.07 -12.28
CA LYS A 75 13.87 11.00 -11.02
C LYS A 75 13.03 9.73 -11.00
N ILE A 76 13.36 8.83 -10.10
CA ILE A 76 12.62 7.58 -9.94
C ILE A 76 11.62 7.77 -8.82
N LYS A 77 10.34 7.87 -9.18
CA LYS A 77 9.26 7.91 -8.18
C LYS A 77 9.02 6.53 -7.61
N LEU A 78 8.86 6.45 -6.30
CA LEU A 78 8.55 5.21 -5.58
C LEU A 78 7.05 5.13 -5.30
N PRO A 79 6.31 4.27 -6.00
CA PRO A 79 4.87 4.12 -5.80
C PRO A 79 4.49 3.70 -4.37
N MET A 80 3.21 3.85 -4.03
CA MET A 80 2.65 3.39 -2.76
C MET A 80 3.28 4.09 -1.52
N PRO A 81 3.29 5.45 -1.44
CA PRO A 81 3.76 6.15 -0.25
C PRO A 81 2.94 5.76 1.00
N PRO A 82 3.43 6.10 2.22
CA PRO A 82 4.71 6.73 2.52
C PRO A 82 5.90 5.77 2.44
N LEU A 83 7.05 6.27 1.99
CA LEU A 83 8.29 5.50 2.02
C LEU A 83 8.81 5.38 3.46
N VAL A 84 9.16 4.15 3.86
CA VAL A 84 9.84 3.88 5.14
C VAL A 84 11.35 3.81 4.94
N SER A 85 11.81 2.95 4.02
CA SER A 85 13.24 2.77 3.75
C SER A 85 13.47 2.10 2.39
N ILE A 86 14.64 2.31 1.82
CA ILE A 86 15.12 1.55 0.66
C ILE A 86 15.95 0.37 1.18
N THR A 87 15.59 -0.82 0.74
CA THR A 87 16.31 -2.06 1.13
C THR A 87 17.49 -2.30 0.20
N SER A 88 17.29 -2.17 -1.11
CA SER A 88 18.35 -2.35 -2.11
C SER A 88 17.96 -1.70 -3.43
N LEU A 89 18.97 -1.20 -4.15
CA LEU A 89 18.86 -0.80 -5.53
C LEU A 89 19.88 -1.61 -6.32
N THR A 90 19.39 -2.42 -7.26
CA THR A 90 20.24 -3.27 -8.10
C THR A 90 20.00 -2.96 -9.56
N TYR A 91 21.00 -3.18 -10.39
CA TYR A 91 20.88 -3.01 -11.82
C TYR A 91 21.71 -4.06 -12.58
N VAL A 92 21.36 -4.30 -13.84
CA VAL A 92 22.11 -5.17 -14.73
C VAL A 92 23.02 -4.28 -15.59
N ASP A 93 24.34 -4.46 -15.45
CA ASP A 93 25.33 -3.71 -16.21
C ASP A 93 25.36 -4.13 -17.72
N VAL A 94 26.08 -3.41 -18.52
CA VAL A 94 26.18 -3.69 -19.99
C VAL A 94 26.76 -5.07 -20.31
N ALA A 95 27.53 -5.65 -19.38
CA ALA A 95 28.09 -7.00 -19.51
C ALA A 95 27.09 -8.09 -19.11
N GLY A 96 25.95 -7.71 -18.50
CA GLY A 96 24.90 -8.62 -18.05
C GLY A 96 25.04 -9.10 -16.60
N ASN A 97 25.94 -8.50 -15.82
CA ASN A 97 26.09 -8.82 -14.40
C ASN A 97 25.15 -7.97 -13.54
N VAL A 98 24.61 -8.58 -12.47
CA VAL A 98 23.83 -7.85 -11.49
C VAL A 98 24.78 -7.11 -10.56
N GLN A 99 24.60 -5.79 -10.46
CA GLN A 99 25.35 -4.90 -9.59
C GLN A 99 24.42 -4.32 -8.52
N VAL A 100 24.97 -4.04 -7.35
CA VAL A 100 24.27 -3.31 -6.28
C VAL A 100 24.76 -1.88 -6.31
N LEU A 101 23.85 -0.92 -6.38
CA LEU A 101 24.20 0.49 -6.29
C LEU A 101 24.39 0.87 -4.80
N ASP A 102 25.54 1.49 -4.49
CA ASP A 102 25.84 1.93 -3.13
C ASP A 102 24.84 3.05 -2.73
N PRO A 103 24.33 3.05 -1.50
CA PRO A 103 23.52 4.16 -0.99
C PRO A 103 24.15 5.55 -1.08
N ALA A 104 25.49 5.63 -1.18
CA ALA A 104 26.20 6.90 -1.41
C ALA A 104 26.07 7.43 -2.85
N ASP A 105 25.68 6.59 -3.80
CA ASP A 105 25.56 6.92 -5.22
C ASP A 105 24.17 7.44 -5.61
N TYR A 106 23.26 7.58 -4.66
CA TYR A 106 21.92 8.16 -4.89
C TYR A 106 21.43 8.95 -3.68
N GLU A 107 20.53 9.87 -3.92
CA GLU A 107 19.84 10.64 -2.89
C GLU A 107 18.36 10.28 -2.87
N VAL A 108 17.76 10.27 -1.67
CA VAL A 108 16.34 9.97 -1.47
C VAL A 108 15.62 11.24 -1.04
N ASP A 109 14.74 11.73 -1.89
CA ASP A 109 13.82 12.80 -1.55
C ASP A 109 12.55 12.19 -0.90
N THR A 110 12.47 12.32 0.41
CA THR A 110 11.30 11.91 1.21
C THR A 110 10.32 13.05 1.45
N TYR A 111 10.65 14.27 1.03
CA TYR A 111 9.76 15.42 1.15
C TYR A 111 8.67 15.40 0.07
N SER A 112 9.02 14.92 -1.11
CA SER A 112 8.06 14.68 -2.18
C SER A 112 7.18 13.47 -1.88
N GLU A 113 5.92 13.53 -2.28
CA GLU A 113 5.01 12.40 -2.19
C GLU A 113 4.37 12.11 -3.56
N PRO A 114 4.66 10.96 -4.19
CA PRO A 114 5.52 9.87 -3.73
C PRO A 114 7.00 10.27 -3.63
N ALA A 115 7.74 9.62 -2.71
CA ALA A 115 9.17 9.79 -2.55
C ALA A 115 9.93 9.50 -3.86
N GLN A 116 11.08 10.12 -4.02
CA GLN A 116 11.87 10.01 -5.25
C GLN A 116 13.31 9.63 -4.95
N ILE A 117 13.90 8.82 -5.84
CA ILE A 117 15.34 8.58 -5.86
C ILE A 117 15.92 9.43 -6.99
N VAL A 118 16.94 10.20 -6.67
CA VAL A 118 17.66 11.06 -7.61
C VAL A 118 19.15 10.80 -7.53
N ARG A 119 19.88 11.10 -8.59
CA ARG A 119 21.35 11.06 -8.57
C ARG A 119 21.89 12.31 -7.86
N PRO A 120 23.04 12.21 -7.17
CA PRO A 120 23.73 13.36 -6.63
C PRO A 120 24.15 14.35 -7.72
N TYR A 121 24.26 15.62 -7.35
CA TYR A 121 24.66 16.65 -8.29
C TYR A 121 26.02 16.37 -8.96
N GLY A 122 26.07 16.50 -10.26
CA GLY A 122 27.32 16.29 -11.05
C GLY A 122 27.68 14.84 -11.32
N THR A 123 26.83 13.88 -10.97
CA THR A 123 27.03 12.45 -11.24
C THR A 123 26.11 11.95 -12.37
N PHE A 124 26.36 10.73 -12.83
CA PHE A 124 25.55 10.05 -13.83
C PHE A 124 25.14 8.68 -13.35
N TRP A 125 23.95 8.23 -13.75
CA TRP A 125 23.55 6.86 -13.52
C TRP A 125 24.47 5.89 -14.27
N PRO A 126 24.74 4.69 -13.69
CA PRO A 126 25.49 3.66 -14.41
C PRO A 126 24.75 3.23 -15.68
N ALA A 127 25.52 2.85 -16.70
CA ALA A 127 24.95 2.30 -17.93
C ALA A 127 24.36 0.91 -17.65
N THR A 128 23.13 0.70 -18.10
CA THR A 128 22.41 -0.56 -17.92
C THR A 128 22.30 -1.32 -19.26
N LYS A 129 22.18 -2.63 -19.16
CA LYS A 129 21.84 -3.48 -20.30
C LYS A 129 20.43 -3.14 -20.79
N CYS A 130 20.23 -3.03 -22.09
CA CYS A 130 18.92 -2.81 -22.70
C CYS A 130 18.07 -4.08 -22.58
N GLN A 131 17.30 -4.20 -21.50
CA GLN A 131 16.40 -5.32 -21.24
C GLN A 131 15.27 -4.89 -20.29
N PRO A 132 14.10 -5.59 -20.27
CA PRO A 132 13.06 -5.35 -19.28
C PRO A 132 13.58 -5.55 -17.85
N ASN A 133 13.15 -4.67 -16.94
CA ASN A 133 13.52 -4.72 -15.52
C ASN A 133 15.04 -4.74 -15.28
N ALA A 134 15.80 -3.93 -16.05
CA ALA A 134 17.25 -3.80 -15.88
C ALA A 134 17.62 -3.12 -14.56
N VAL A 135 16.71 -2.37 -13.93
CA VAL A 135 16.87 -1.73 -12.62
C VAL A 135 15.77 -2.24 -11.69
N MET A 136 16.16 -2.70 -10.51
CA MET A 136 15.25 -3.22 -9.48
C MET A 136 15.46 -2.49 -8.17
N ILE A 137 14.39 -1.94 -7.62
CA ILE A 137 14.42 -1.18 -6.36
C ILE A 137 13.51 -1.88 -5.37
N ARG A 138 14.09 -2.40 -4.30
CA ARG A 138 13.34 -2.99 -3.20
C ARG A 138 13.28 -2.00 -2.05
N TYR A 139 12.08 -1.75 -1.56
CA TYR A 139 11.85 -0.77 -0.50
C TYR A 139 10.67 -1.17 0.38
N VAL A 140 10.60 -0.59 1.56
CA VAL A 140 9.49 -0.73 2.50
C VAL A 140 8.66 0.54 2.44
N ALA A 141 7.36 0.38 2.28
CA ALA A 141 6.40 1.47 2.30
C ALA A 141 5.22 1.15 3.21
N GLY A 142 4.57 2.18 3.74
CA GLY A 142 3.41 2.09 4.62
C GLY A 142 3.56 2.95 5.87
N TYR A 143 2.46 3.18 6.58
CA TYR A 143 2.50 3.83 7.89
C TYR A 143 3.14 2.90 8.92
N ALA A 144 3.90 3.47 9.88
CA ALA A 144 4.66 2.67 10.84
C ALA A 144 3.76 1.81 11.74
N THR A 145 2.63 2.35 12.16
CA THR A 145 1.65 1.66 13.01
C THR A 145 0.22 1.90 12.53
N ALA A 146 -0.71 1.07 12.97
CA ALA A 146 -2.14 1.24 12.68
C ALA A 146 -2.70 2.57 13.22
N THR A 147 -2.09 3.15 14.26
CA THR A 147 -2.50 4.46 14.81
C THR A 147 -2.08 5.63 13.94
N ASP A 148 -1.05 5.45 13.11
CA ASP A 148 -0.56 6.50 12.20
C ASP A 148 -1.41 6.58 10.91
N VAL A 149 -2.20 5.53 10.64
CA VAL A 149 -3.12 5.53 9.49
C VAL A 149 -4.22 6.58 9.73
N PRO A 150 -4.43 7.51 8.78
CA PRO A 150 -5.45 8.55 8.91
C PRO A 150 -6.83 8.00 9.27
N SER A 151 -7.49 8.61 10.23
CA SER A 151 -8.80 8.17 10.73
C SER A 151 -9.88 8.10 9.65
N GLN A 152 -9.79 8.97 8.63
CA GLN A 152 -10.72 8.96 7.49
C GLN A 152 -10.58 7.67 6.66
N ILE A 153 -9.35 7.17 6.46
CA ILE A 153 -9.10 5.90 5.77
C ILE A 153 -9.66 4.75 6.60
N LYS A 154 -9.40 4.73 7.92
CA LYS A 154 -9.97 3.72 8.83
C LYS A 154 -11.49 3.74 8.84
N SER A 155 -12.10 4.93 8.85
CA SER A 155 -13.56 5.08 8.77
C SER A 155 -14.12 4.54 7.47
N TRP A 156 -13.46 4.81 6.34
CA TRP A 156 -13.83 4.23 5.05
C TRP A 156 -13.76 2.70 5.08
N MET A 157 -12.66 2.14 5.61
CA MET A 157 -12.50 0.69 5.75
C MET A 157 -13.63 0.07 6.58
N LEU A 158 -13.97 0.67 7.72
CA LEU A 158 -15.07 0.19 8.59
C LEU A 158 -16.41 0.24 7.86
N LEU A 159 -16.72 1.31 7.13
CA LEU A 159 -17.93 1.40 6.31
C LEU A 159 -17.94 0.32 5.21
N ARG A 160 -16.80 0.07 4.57
CA ARG A 160 -16.67 -0.97 3.56
C ARG A 160 -16.86 -2.37 4.13
N ILE A 161 -16.26 -2.65 5.30
CA ILE A 161 -16.44 -3.90 6.04
C ILE A 161 -17.93 -4.10 6.38
N GLY A 162 -18.59 -3.07 6.92
CA GLY A 162 -20.04 -3.14 7.24
C GLY A 162 -20.90 -3.43 6.03
N SER A 163 -20.62 -2.77 4.91
CA SER A 163 -21.32 -3.01 3.64
C SER A 163 -21.15 -4.43 3.11
N LEU A 164 -19.91 -4.95 3.10
CA LEU A 164 -19.59 -6.29 2.64
C LEU A 164 -20.16 -7.37 3.58
N TYR A 165 -20.16 -7.10 4.89
CA TYR A 165 -20.75 -8.00 5.88
C TYR A 165 -22.26 -8.11 5.77
N ALA A 166 -22.94 -6.99 5.54
CA ALA A 166 -24.40 -6.95 5.38
C ALA A 166 -24.86 -7.56 4.05
N ASN A 167 -24.06 -7.43 2.98
CA ASN A 167 -24.38 -7.90 1.63
C ASN A 167 -23.42 -9.02 1.24
N ARG A 168 -23.77 -10.25 1.66
CA ARG A 168 -22.96 -11.46 1.38
C ARG A 168 -23.15 -12.00 -0.04
N GLU A 169 -24.14 -11.46 -0.77
CA GLU A 169 -24.48 -11.81 -2.15
C GLU A 169 -24.26 -10.62 -3.08
N ASP A 170 -23.76 -10.90 -4.28
CA ASP A 170 -23.44 -9.87 -5.27
C ASP A 170 -24.70 -9.24 -5.91
N VAL A 171 -25.86 -9.87 -5.74
CA VAL A 171 -27.13 -9.43 -6.34
C VAL A 171 -28.19 -9.22 -5.26
N ASN A 172 -28.64 -7.97 -5.12
CA ASN A 172 -29.77 -7.64 -4.27
C ASN A 172 -31.05 -7.60 -5.14
N VAL A 173 -31.85 -8.66 -5.09
CA VAL A 173 -33.12 -8.75 -5.85
C VAL A 173 -34.18 -7.87 -5.16
N GLY A 174 -34.55 -6.75 -5.80
CA GLY A 174 -35.70 -5.95 -5.42
C GLY A 174 -35.49 -4.63 -4.72
N ASN A 175 -34.23 -4.23 -4.42
CA ASN A 175 -33.92 -2.92 -3.85
C ASN A 175 -33.05 -2.08 -4.80
N ILE A 176 -33.42 -0.79 -4.97
CA ILE A 176 -32.54 0.19 -5.63
C ILE A 176 -31.35 0.44 -4.71
N VAL A 177 -30.21 -0.19 -5.02
CA VAL A 177 -28.95 0.07 -4.31
C VAL A 177 -28.43 1.42 -4.81
N THR A 178 -28.54 2.45 -3.99
CA THR A 178 -27.86 3.73 -4.26
C THR A 178 -26.43 3.61 -3.74
N GLU A 179 -25.45 3.68 -4.64
CA GLU A 179 -24.04 3.75 -4.24
C GLU A 179 -23.81 4.95 -3.31
N PHE A 180 -23.24 4.71 -2.14
CA PHE A 180 -22.79 5.78 -1.25
C PHE A 180 -21.50 6.40 -1.80
N LYS A 181 -21.60 7.21 -2.86
CA LYS A 181 -20.47 8.00 -3.41
C LYS A 181 -19.80 8.90 -2.35
N PHE A 182 -20.48 9.15 -1.24
CA PHE A 182 -19.94 9.91 -0.11
C PHE A 182 -18.78 9.17 0.60
N ALA A 183 -18.83 7.84 0.72
CA ALA A 183 -17.79 7.08 1.40
C ALA A 183 -16.44 7.23 0.69
N ASP A 184 -16.40 7.16 -0.65
CA ASP A 184 -15.16 7.27 -1.41
C ASP A 184 -14.52 8.66 -1.32
N ARG A 185 -15.30 9.72 -1.07
CA ARG A 185 -14.79 11.08 -0.86
C ARG A 185 -13.92 11.20 0.41
N LEU A 186 -14.07 10.29 1.38
CA LEU A 186 -13.19 10.23 2.55
C LEU A 186 -11.72 9.96 2.15
N LEU A 187 -11.51 9.33 1.00
CA LEU A 187 -10.18 8.98 0.50
C LEU A 187 -9.58 10.04 -0.42
N ASP A 188 -10.36 11.00 -0.92
CA ASP A 188 -9.90 11.94 -1.97
C ASP A 188 -8.67 12.76 -1.55
N ALA A 189 -8.59 13.17 -0.27
CA ALA A 189 -7.44 13.92 0.26
C ALA A 189 -6.14 13.09 0.33
N TYR A 190 -6.25 11.76 0.23
CA TYR A 190 -5.12 10.83 0.37
C TYR A 190 -4.72 10.20 -0.95
N ARG A 191 -5.40 10.49 -2.05
CA ARG A 191 -5.06 9.93 -3.36
C ARG A 191 -3.72 10.43 -3.85
N THR A 192 -2.88 9.51 -4.27
CA THR A 192 -1.58 9.80 -4.87
C THR A 192 -1.64 9.55 -6.36
N TYR A 193 -1.16 10.51 -7.15
CA TYR A 193 -1.09 10.41 -8.61
C TYR A 193 0.38 10.22 -9.02
N ILE A 194 0.68 9.17 -9.74
CA ILE A 194 2.03 8.80 -10.20
C ILE A 194 2.27 9.30 -11.63
#